data_adb6e48c129c829fc5c0e7ea0ae75396
#
_entry.id   adb6e48c129c829fc5c0e7ea0ae75396
#
_cell.length_a   1.000
_cell.length_b   1.000
_cell.length_c   1.000
_cell.angle_alpha   90.00
_cell.angle_beta   90.00
_cell.angle_gamma   90.00
#
_symmetry.space_group_name_H-M   'P 1'
#
loop_
_entity.id
_entity.type
_entity.pdbx_description
1 polymer ?
#
loop_
_entity_poly.entity_id
_entity_poly.type
_entity_poly.pdbx_seq_one_letter_code
_entity_poly.pdbx_strand_id
1 'polypeptide(L)'
;MKTRAGARLTKAARREQLLDIAQAIVAERGADALTLATLADAAGITKPITYDHFGTRGGLLITLFRRIDARQVAILRRALERAPATLPDVARVLSRAYIDCYLSVGAEWQAISAALQGDETTAAVQQELIDSYVQIYCDALAPFATCTPAALRVRCAGLVGAAEAIAREMGRSAASRRAATAALATLIQCGVAAGTK
;
A
#
# COMPACT_ATOMS: atom_id res chain seq x y z
N MET A 1 5.82 46.79 3.92
CA MET A 1 6.44 45.44 4.01
C MET A 1 5.92 44.63 2.82
N LYS A 2 6.76 44.37 1.80
CA LYS A 2 6.39 43.56 0.62
C LYS A 2 6.37 42.09 1.04
N THR A 3 5.21 41.47 1.04
CA THR A 3 5.01 40.03 1.23
C THR A 3 5.79 39.30 0.13
N ARG A 4 6.72 38.44 0.52
CA ARG A 4 7.49 37.57 -0.38
C ARG A 4 6.48 36.76 -1.21
N ALA A 5 6.43 37.04 -2.51
CA ALA A 5 5.73 36.18 -3.47
C ALA A 5 6.33 34.77 -3.37
N GLY A 6 5.52 33.82 -2.90
CA GLY A 6 5.94 32.41 -2.76
C GLY A 6 6.43 31.91 -4.12
N ALA A 7 7.61 31.29 -4.13
CA ALA A 7 8.19 30.69 -5.32
C ALA A 7 7.14 29.75 -5.97
N ARG A 8 6.87 29.95 -7.27
CA ARG A 8 5.90 29.13 -8.00
C ARG A 8 6.38 27.68 -7.99
N LEU A 9 5.60 26.79 -7.36
CA LEU A 9 5.92 25.37 -7.29
C LEU A 9 6.05 24.77 -8.68
N THR A 10 6.99 23.85 -8.86
CA THR A 10 7.05 23.02 -10.09
C THR A 10 5.79 22.18 -10.20
N LYS A 11 5.46 21.70 -11.40
CA LYS A 11 4.29 20.83 -11.64
C LYS A 11 4.34 19.59 -10.74
N ALA A 12 5.52 18.97 -10.59
CA ALA A 12 5.73 17.81 -9.70
C ALA A 12 5.50 18.17 -8.22
N ALA A 13 6.09 19.25 -7.73
CA ALA A 13 5.92 19.68 -6.34
C ALA A 13 4.46 20.06 -6.02
N ARG A 14 3.75 20.67 -6.98
CA ARG A 14 2.31 20.97 -6.85
C ARG A 14 1.51 19.68 -6.78
N ARG A 15 1.82 18.68 -7.62
CA ARG A 15 1.14 17.38 -7.61
C ARG A 15 1.29 16.70 -6.24
N GLU A 16 2.49 16.68 -5.66
CA GLU A 16 2.71 16.09 -4.33
C GLU A 16 1.94 16.85 -3.24
N GLN A 17 1.96 18.18 -3.26
CA GLN A 17 1.17 18.98 -2.34
C GLN A 17 -0.34 18.65 -2.42
N LEU A 18 -0.86 18.52 -3.63
CA LEU A 18 -2.27 18.16 -3.84
C LEU A 18 -2.59 16.76 -3.33
N LEU A 19 -1.67 15.81 -3.49
CA LEU A 19 -1.85 14.46 -2.96
C LEU A 19 -1.77 14.42 -1.42
N ASP A 20 -0.96 15.26 -0.78
CA ASP A 20 -0.96 15.38 0.69
C ASP A 20 -2.32 15.90 1.21
N ILE A 21 -2.87 16.92 0.55
CA ILE A 21 -4.20 17.46 0.88
C ILE A 21 -5.29 16.42 0.62
N ALA A 22 -5.21 15.70 -0.51
CA ALA A 22 -6.17 14.65 -0.84
C ALA A 22 -6.16 13.53 0.20
N GLN A 23 -4.98 13.12 0.67
CA GLN A 23 -4.86 12.11 1.72
C GLN A 23 -5.48 12.58 3.04
N ALA A 24 -5.25 13.84 3.43
CA ALA A 24 -5.88 14.42 4.62
C ALA A 24 -7.41 14.43 4.49
N ILE A 25 -7.97 14.82 3.33
CA ILE A 25 -9.42 14.78 3.10
C ILE A 25 -9.97 13.36 3.27
N VAL A 26 -9.30 12.35 2.70
CA VAL A 26 -9.74 10.95 2.83
C VAL A 26 -9.69 10.48 4.28
N ALA A 27 -8.61 10.78 5.00
CA ALA A 27 -8.45 10.40 6.41
C ALA A 27 -9.50 11.03 7.33
N GLU A 28 -9.86 12.30 7.10
CA GLU A 28 -10.76 13.05 7.97
C GLU A 28 -12.24 12.87 7.60
N ARG A 29 -12.55 12.74 6.30
CA ARG A 29 -13.91 12.85 5.77
C ARG A 29 -14.34 11.69 4.88
N GLY A 30 -13.46 10.70 4.66
CA GLY A 30 -13.68 9.56 3.78
C GLY A 30 -13.47 9.88 2.29
N ALA A 31 -13.35 8.82 1.49
CA ALA A 31 -13.07 8.94 0.06
C ALA A 31 -14.18 9.64 -0.75
N ASP A 32 -15.44 9.57 -0.28
CA ASP A 32 -16.55 10.21 -0.97
C ASP A 32 -16.50 11.74 -0.92
N ALA A 33 -15.88 12.31 0.10
CA ALA A 33 -15.65 13.74 0.21
C ALA A 33 -14.56 14.23 -0.76
N LEU A 34 -13.72 13.34 -1.31
CA LEU A 34 -12.65 13.70 -2.22
C LEU A 34 -13.17 13.83 -3.66
N THR A 35 -13.25 15.08 -4.12
CA THR A 35 -13.52 15.45 -5.51
C THR A 35 -12.44 16.42 -5.99
N LEU A 36 -12.32 16.63 -7.32
CA LEU A 36 -11.39 17.63 -7.85
C LEU A 36 -11.75 19.05 -7.39
N ALA A 37 -13.04 19.32 -7.14
CA ALA A 37 -13.51 20.61 -6.64
C ALA A 37 -13.13 20.81 -5.18
N THR A 38 -13.44 19.83 -4.28
CA THR A 38 -13.09 19.93 -2.86
C THR A 38 -11.57 19.97 -2.65
N LEU A 39 -10.81 19.28 -3.50
CA LEU A 39 -9.34 19.36 -3.49
C LEU A 39 -8.85 20.76 -3.88
N ALA A 40 -9.43 21.37 -4.93
CA ALA A 40 -9.07 22.72 -5.36
C ALA A 40 -9.35 23.75 -4.26
N ASP A 41 -10.54 23.67 -3.64
CA ASP A 41 -10.96 24.56 -2.57
C ASP A 41 -10.02 24.42 -1.35
N ALA A 42 -9.71 23.20 -0.92
CA ALA A 42 -8.80 22.93 0.19
C ALA A 42 -7.35 23.38 -0.10
N ALA A 43 -6.91 23.32 -1.35
CA ALA A 43 -5.58 23.75 -1.77
C ALA A 43 -5.48 25.26 -2.07
N GLY A 44 -6.60 26.01 -2.03
CA GLY A 44 -6.62 27.43 -2.39
C GLY A 44 -6.26 27.72 -3.83
N ILE A 45 -6.63 26.82 -4.77
CA ILE A 45 -6.34 26.93 -6.21
C ILE A 45 -7.62 26.84 -7.03
N THR A 46 -7.52 27.16 -8.33
CA THR A 46 -8.65 27.03 -9.24
C THR A 46 -8.85 25.58 -9.71
N LYS A 47 -10.12 25.18 -9.91
CA LYS A 47 -10.50 23.83 -10.39
C LYS A 47 -9.74 23.36 -11.63
N PRO A 48 -9.52 24.18 -12.69
CA PRO A 48 -8.74 23.73 -13.85
C PRO A 48 -7.36 23.13 -13.50
N ILE A 49 -6.72 23.61 -12.43
CA ILE A 49 -5.41 23.09 -12.01
C ILE A 49 -5.53 21.64 -11.53
N THR A 50 -6.56 21.30 -10.75
CA THR A 50 -6.76 19.91 -10.30
C THR A 50 -7.12 18.99 -11.45
N TYR A 51 -7.91 19.48 -12.43
CA TYR A 51 -8.20 18.72 -13.65
C TYR A 51 -6.94 18.49 -14.51
N ASP A 52 -6.04 19.49 -14.63
CA ASP A 52 -4.76 19.34 -15.36
C ASP A 52 -3.83 18.27 -14.72
N HIS A 53 -3.90 18.11 -13.39
CA HIS A 53 -3.09 17.12 -12.66
C HIS A 53 -3.65 15.71 -12.66
N PHE A 54 -4.98 15.55 -12.63
CA PHE A 54 -5.59 14.25 -12.32
C PHE A 54 -6.65 13.80 -13.33
N GLY A 55 -7.12 14.68 -14.20
CA GLY A 55 -8.13 14.42 -15.23
C GLY A 55 -9.52 14.20 -14.63
N THR A 56 -9.70 13.13 -13.86
CA THR A 56 -10.97 12.72 -13.26
C THR A 56 -10.83 12.45 -11.76
N ARG A 57 -11.97 12.31 -11.05
CA ARG A 57 -11.99 11.84 -9.67
C ARG A 57 -11.35 10.46 -9.54
N GLY A 58 -11.66 9.54 -10.46
CA GLY A 58 -11.03 8.21 -10.50
C GLY A 58 -9.52 8.30 -10.67
N GLY A 59 -9.03 9.15 -11.60
CA GLY A 59 -7.61 9.39 -11.78
C GLY A 59 -6.91 9.95 -10.54
N LEU A 60 -7.58 10.84 -9.78
CA LEU A 60 -7.10 11.34 -8.49
C LEU A 60 -6.98 10.21 -7.46
N LEU A 61 -8.05 9.41 -7.29
CA LEU A 61 -8.08 8.31 -6.33
C LEU A 61 -7.03 7.24 -6.67
N ILE A 62 -6.89 6.84 -7.93
CA ILE A 62 -5.87 5.90 -8.39
C ILE A 62 -4.45 6.45 -8.13
N THR A 63 -4.23 7.74 -8.39
CA THR A 63 -2.93 8.37 -8.13
C THR A 63 -2.61 8.37 -6.63
N LEU A 64 -3.58 8.70 -5.78
CA LEU A 64 -3.43 8.67 -4.34
C LEU A 64 -3.15 7.25 -3.82
N PHE A 65 -3.88 6.26 -4.33
CA PHE A 65 -3.73 4.85 -4.02
C PHE A 65 -2.30 4.37 -4.33
N ARG A 66 -1.81 4.63 -5.55
CA ARG A 66 -0.44 4.29 -5.95
C ARG A 66 0.63 4.98 -5.11
N ARG A 67 0.39 6.24 -4.70
CA ARG A 67 1.33 6.97 -3.84
C ARG A 67 1.44 6.36 -2.44
N ILE A 68 0.30 6.01 -1.84
CA ILE A 68 0.25 5.34 -0.53
C ILE A 68 1.02 4.01 -0.63
N ASP A 69 0.74 3.22 -1.66
CA ASP A 69 1.40 1.94 -1.92
C ASP A 69 2.92 2.11 -2.08
N ALA A 70 3.37 3.01 -2.93
CA ALA A 70 4.80 3.25 -3.17
C ALA A 70 5.56 3.62 -1.88
N ARG A 71 4.92 4.37 -0.97
CA ARG A 71 5.50 4.69 0.35
C ARG A 71 5.65 3.43 1.21
N GLN A 72 4.64 2.57 1.24
CA GLN A 72 4.66 1.31 2.01
C GLN A 72 5.69 0.32 1.44
N VAL A 73 5.76 0.19 0.13
CA VAL A 73 6.78 -0.63 -0.56
C VAL A 73 8.20 -0.13 -0.23
N ALA A 74 8.42 1.19 -0.23
CA ALA A 74 9.72 1.75 0.13
C ALA A 74 10.11 1.47 1.59
N ILE A 75 9.15 1.53 2.52
CA ILE A 75 9.36 1.17 3.93
C ILE A 75 9.73 -0.31 4.05
N LEU A 76 8.97 -1.20 3.40
CA LEU A 76 9.21 -2.65 3.40
C LEU A 76 10.59 -2.99 2.84
N ARG A 77 10.96 -2.45 1.67
CA ARG A 77 12.27 -2.71 1.05
C ARG A 77 13.42 -2.29 1.96
N ARG A 78 13.36 -1.09 2.56
CA ARG A 78 14.37 -0.63 3.53
C ARG A 78 14.45 -1.52 4.77
N ALA A 79 13.33 -2.07 5.23
CA ALA A 79 13.32 -2.99 6.36
C ALA A 79 13.96 -4.33 6.00
N LEU A 80 13.72 -4.84 4.79
CA LEU A 80 14.36 -6.07 4.28
C LEU A 80 15.87 -5.90 4.08
N GLU A 81 16.32 -4.77 3.55
CA GLU A 81 17.76 -4.47 3.38
C GLU A 81 18.55 -4.48 4.71
N ARG A 82 17.87 -4.19 5.82
CA ARG A 82 18.47 -4.15 7.17
C ARG A 82 18.29 -5.43 7.97
N ALA A 83 17.47 -6.34 7.46
CA ALA A 83 17.19 -7.60 8.15
C ALA A 83 18.41 -8.55 8.08
N PRO A 84 18.71 -9.32 9.15
CA PRO A 84 19.61 -10.44 9.04
C PRO A 84 19.11 -11.42 7.97
N ALA A 85 20.06 -12.01 7.21
CA ALA A 85 19.76 -12.93 6.11
C ALA A 85 19.38 -14.34 6.64
N THR A 86 18.36 -14.41 7.48
CA THR A 86 17.78 -15.67 7.98
C THR A 86 16.29 -15.72 7.67
N LEU A 87 15.76 -16.90 7.38
CA LEU A 87 14.33 -17.08 7.10
C LEU A 87 13.43 -16.55 8.24
N PRO A 88 13.71 -16.81 9.52
CA PRO A 88 12.91 -16.25 10.62
C PRO A 88 12.90 -14.72 10.65
N ASP A 89 14.04 -14.07 10.38
CA ASP A 89 14.15 -12.61 10.40
C ASP A 89 13.41 -11.97 9.22
N VAL A 90 13.59 -12.51 8.02
CA VAL A 90 12.88 -12.05 6.82
C VAL A 90 11.35 -12.26 6.97
N ALA A 91 10.92 -13.43 7.46
CA ALA A 91 9.50 -13.70 7.71
C ALA A 91 8.91 -12.70 8.73
N ARG A 92 9.65 -12.37 9.79
CA ARG A 92 9.23 -11.38 10.79
C ARG A 92 9.12 -9.98 10.20
N VAL A 93 10.06 -9.57 9.35
CA VAL A 93 10.02 -8.25 8.68
C VAL A 93 8.83 -8.17 7.73
N LEU A 94 8.61 -9.16 6.86
CA LEU A 94 7.47 -9.21 5.95
C LEU A 94 6.15 -9.12 6.73
N SER A 95 6.01 -9.94 7.78
CA SER A 95 4.80 -10.00 8.59
C SER A 95 4.53 -8.69 9.32
N ARG A 96 5.56 -8.11 9.95
CA ARG A 96 5.43 -6.85 10.68
C ARG A 96 5.09 -5.71 9.75
N ALA A 97 5.77 -5.59 8.62
CA ALA A 97 5.53 -4.52 7.66
C ALA A 97 4.08 -4.57 7.12
N TYR A 98 3.54 -5.76 6.83
CA TYR A 98 2.16 -5.91 6.38
C TYR A 98 1.16 -5.47 7.45
N ILE A 99 1.29 -5.98 8.67
CA ILE A 99 0.38 -5.64 9.77
C ILE A 99 0.47 -4.16 10.13
N ASP A 100 1.67 -3.57 10.13
CA ASP A 100 1.87 -2.13 10.39
C ASP A 100 1.25 -1.26 9.29
N CYS A 101 1.38 -1.67 8.03
CA CYS A 101 0.72 -1.03 6.90
C CYS A 101 -0.81 -1.05 7.08
N TYR A 102 -1.39 -2.20 7.39
CA TYR A 102 -2.83 -2.32 7.62
C TYR A 102 -3.34 -1.41 8.74
N LEU A 103 -2.59 -1.30 9.85
CA LEU A 103 -2.94 -0.44 10.98
C LEU A 103 -2.78 1.06 10.67
N SER A 104 -1.82 1.42 9.83
CA SER A 104 -1.50 2.83 9.56
C SER A 104 -2.33 3.46 8.44
N VAL A 105 -2.62 2.71 7.38
CA VAL A 105 -3.31 3.22 6.18
C VAL A 105 -4.47 2.34 5.71
N GLY A 106 -4.80 1.26 6.44
CA GLY A 106 -5.81 0.30 6.01
C GLY A 106 -7.20 0.92 5.84
N ALA A 107 -7.61 1.83 6.69
CA ALA A 107 -8.89 2.51 6.60
C ALA A 107 -8.98 3.39 5.34
N GLU A 108 -7.93 4.18 5.06
CA GLU A 108 -7.84 5.01 3.84
C GLU A 108 -7.82 4.12 2.59
N TRP A 109 -7.05 3.04 2.62
CA TRP A 109 -6.96 2.06 1.55
C TRP A 109 -8.32 1.42 1.23
N GLN A 110 -9.05 0.98 2.24
CA GLN A 110 -10.38 0.39 2.08
C GLN A 110 -11.40 1.42 1.55
N ALA A 111 -11.37 2.66 2.05
CA ALA A 111 -12.25 3.73 1.59
C ALA A 111 -11.99 4.06 0.11
N ILE A 112 -10.73 4.16 -0.32
CA ILE A 112 -10.38 4.42 -1.72
C ILE A 112 -10.78 3.23 -2.59
N SER A 113 -10.48 1.99 -2.18
CA SER A 113 -10.85 0.78 -2.92
C SER A 113 -12.36 0.66 -3.10
N ALA A 114 -13.15 0.95 -2.06
CA ALA A 114 -14.61 0.94 -2.15
C ALA A 114 -15.14 2.02 -3.11
N ALA A 115 -14.57 3.23 -3.06
CA ALA A 115 -14.96 4.34 -3.94
C ALA A 115 -14.60 4.12 -5.42
N LEU A 116 -13.72 3.16 -5.69
CA LEU A 116 -13.27 2.77 -7.02
C LEU A 116 -13.93 1.46 -7.52
N GLN A 117 -14.84 0.85 -6.74
CA GLN A 117 -15.53 -0.38 -7.17
C GLN A 117 -16.38 -0.13 -8.44
N GLY A 118 -16.31 -1.08 -9.37
CA GLY A 118 -17.07 -1.02 -10.64
C GLY A 118 -16.32 -0.40 -11.82
N ASP A 119 -15.09 0.07 -11.62
CA ASP A 119 -14.21 0.56 -12.70
C ASP A 119 -13.19 -0.53 -13.06
N GLU A 120 -13.18 -1.00 -14.32
CA GLU A 120 -12.23 -2.00 -14.82
C GLU A 120 -10.77 -1.55 -14.66
N THR A 121 -10.51 -0.26 -14.80
CA THR A 121 -9.18 0.33 -14.57
C THR A 121 -8.70 0.09 -13.14
N THR A 122 -9.60 0.13 -12.19
CA THR A 122 -9.30 -0.09 -10.77
C THR A 122 -8.92 -1.53 -10.47
N ALA A 123 -9.65 -2.50 -11.05
CA ALA A 123 -9.32 -3.91 -10.88
C ALA A 123 -7.91 -4.21 -11.40
N ALA A 124 -7.54 -3.65 -12.56
CA ALA A 124 -6.20 -3.78 -13.12
C ALA A 124 -5.12 -3.16 -12.20
N VAL A 125 -5.37 -1.98 -11.63
CA VAL A 125 -4.44 -1.33 -10.69
C VAL A 125 -4.29 -2.14 -9.41
N GLN A 126 -5.38 -2.66 -8.85
CA GLN A 126 -5.32 -3.51 -7.65
C GLN A 126 -4.51 -4.78 -7.91
N GLN A 127 -4.72 -5.42 -9.06
CA GLN A 127 -3.95 -6.61 -9.43
C GLN A 127 -2.46 -6.29 -9.62
N GLU A 128 -2.11 -5.16 -10.27
CA GLU A 128 -0.74 -4.69 -10.42
C GLU A 128 -0.04 -4.54 -9.05
N LEU A 129 -0.73 -3.96 -8.07
CA LEU A 129 -0.18 -3.78 -6.73
C LEU A 129 0.01 -5.11 -5.99
N ILE A 130 -0.97 -6.03 -6.07
CA ILE A 130 -0.83 -7.37 -5.50
C ILE A 130 0.37 -8.10 -6.13
N ASP A 131 0.51 -8.06 -7.45
CA ASP A 131 1.63 -8.68 -8.16
C ASP A 131 2.99 -8.09 -7.74
N SER A 132 3.05 -6.79 -7.45
CA SER A 132 4.24 -6.14 -6.91
C SER A 132 4.62 -6.70 -5.53
N TYR A 133 3.65 -6.87 -4.62
CA TYR A 133 3.91 -7.49 -3.32
C TYR A 133 4.31 -8.95 -3.44
N VAL A 134 3.65 -9.73 -4.30
CA VAL A 134 4.04 -11.13 -4.59
C VAL A 134 5.49 -11.19 -5.06
N GLN A 135 5.92 -10.26 -5.93
CA GLN A 135 7.30 -10.21 -6.39
C GLN A 135 8.28 -9.88 -5.26
N ILE A 136 7.96 -8.91 -4.39
CA ILE A 136 8.80 -8.58 -3.23
C ILE A 136 8.96 -9.80 -2.30
N TYR A 137 7.87 -10.55 -2.06
CA TYR A 137 7.93 -11.78 -1.28
C TYR A 137 8.79 -12.84 -1.97
N CYS A 138 8.65 -13.02 -3.29
CA CYS A 138 9.50 -13.95 -4.05
C CYS A 138 10.98 -13.59 -3.92
N ASP A 139 11.33 -12.31 -4.14
CA ASP A 139 12.72 -11.84 -4.08
C ASP A 139 13.33 -12.07 -2.68
N ALA A 140 12.55 -11.74 -1.63
CA ALA A 140 13.00 -11.86 -0.25
C ALA A 140 13.13 -13.33 0.22
N LEU A 141 12.30 -14.23 -0.30
CA LEU A 141 12.21 -15.63 0.15
C LEU A 141 12.95 -16.61 -0.76
N ALA A 142 13.32 -16.22 -1.98
CA ALA A 142 14.05 -17.06 -2.91
C ALA A 142 15.33 -17.70 -2.33
N PRO A 143 16.16 -17.00 -1.53
CA PRO A 143 17.38 -17.60 -0.96
C PRO A 143 17.12 -18.77 -0.01
N PHE A 144 15.89 -18.91 0.51
CA PHE A 144 15.49 -19.92 1.48
C PHE A 144 14.59 -21.01 0.87
N ALA A 145 14.16 -20.84 -0.38
CA ALA A 145 13.22 -21.74 -1.02
C ALA A 145 13.92 -22.97 -1.61
N THR A 146 13.31 -24.15 -1.44
CA THR A 146 13.77 -25.43 -2.02
C THR A 146 12.94 -25.86 -3.22
N CYS A 147 12.00 -25.01 -3.67
CA CYS A 147 11.10 -25.28 -4.80
C CYS A 147 11.47 -24.43 -6.03
N THR A 148 10.82 -24.74 -7.15
CA THR A 148 11.01 -23.97 -8.40
C THR A 148 10.51 -22.53 -8.24
N PRO A 149 11.02 -21.55 -9.02
CA PRO A 149 10.53 -20.17 -8.98
C PRO A 149 9.03 -20.04 -9.23
N ALA A 150 8.47 -20.88 -10.11
CA ALA A 150 7.02 -20.90 -10.37
C ALA A 150 6.22 -21.36 -9.14
N ALA A 151 6.67 -22.41 -8.46
CA ALA A 151 6.04 -22.89 -7.23
C ALA A 151 6.19 -21.88 -6.10
N LEU A 152 7.33 -21.20 -5.96
CA LEU A 152 7.53 -20.13 -5.00
C LEU A 152 6.56 -18.98 -5.24
N ARG A 153 6.36 -18.57 -6.50
CA ARG A 153 5.42 -17.49 -6.83
C ARG A 153 3.99 -17.82 -6.39
N VAL A 154 3.52 -19.05 -6.61
CA VAL A 154 2.19 -19.51 -6.16
C VAL A 154 2.10 -19.45 -4.62
N ARG A 155 3.14 -19.93 -3.93
CA ARG A 155 3.21 -19.85 -2.47
C ARG A 155 3.18 -18.40 -1.97
N CYS A 156 3.97 -17.51 -2.58
CA CYS A 156 4.00 -16.10 -2.23
C CYS A 156 2.64 -15.41 -2.46
N ALA A 157 1.92 -15.74 -3.53
CA ALA A 157 0.56 -15.26 -3.74
C ALA A 157 -0.38 -15.71 -2.62
N GLY A 158 -0.30 -16.98 -2.20
CA GLY A 158 -1.04 -17.49 -1.04
C GLY A 158 -0.67 -16.79 0.27
N LEU A 159 0.62 -16.49 0.49
CA LEU A 159 1.10 -15.79 1.68
C LEU A 159 0.62 -14.33 1.73
N VAL A 160 0.57 -13.63 0.61
CA VAL A 160 0.00 -12.27 0.50
C VAL A 160 -1.50 -12.30 0.81
N GLY A 161 -2.26 -13.28 0.27
CA GLY A 161 -3.66 -13.47 0.61
C GLY A 161 -3.89 -13.82 2.09
N ALA A 162 -3.02 -14.66 2.68
CA ALA A 162 -3.07 -14.97 4.10
C ALA A 162 -2.79 -13.74 4.97
N ALA A 163 -1.84 -12.88 4.55
CA ALA A 163 -1.55 -11.62 5.25
C ALA A 163 -2.78 -10.71 5.30
N GLU A 164 -3.50 -10.59 4.19
CA GLU A 164 -4.74 -9.82 4.12
C GLU A 164 -5.84 -10.41 5.02
N ALA A 165 -6.02 -11.73 4.99
CA ALA A 165 -7.02 -12.41 5.81
C ALA A 165 -6.73 -12.25 7.31
N ILE A 166 -5.48 -12.41 7.74
CA ILE A 166 -5.04 -12.24 9.13
C ILE A 166 -5.23 -10.78 9.58
N ALA A 167 -4.88 -9.80 8.76
CA ALA A 167 -5.05 -8.39 9.08
C ALA A 167 -6.52 -8.01 9.24
N ARG A 168 -7.40 -8.50 8.36
CA ARG A 168 -8.85 -8.31 8.48
C ARG A 168 -9.43 -8.98 9.73
N GLU A 169 -8.95 -10.19 10.06
CA GLU A 169 -9.38 -10.88 11.28
C GLU A 169 -8.95 -10.13 12.54
N MET A 170 -7.72 -9.61 12.57
CA MET A 170 -7.23 -8.75 13.65
C MET A 170 -8.13 -7.51 13.84
N GLY A 171 -8.62 -6.91 12.75
CA GLY A 171 -9.53 -5.75 12.82
C GLY A 171 -10.94 -6.09 13.31
N ARG A 172 -11.36 -7.36 13.23
CA ARG A 172 -12.70 -7.83 13.66
C ARG A 172 -12.69 -8.50 15.03
N SER A 173 -11.57 -9.00 15.46
CA SER A 173 -11.41 -9.76 16.71
C SER A 173 -10.53 -9.02 17.71
N ALA A 174 -10.45 -9.52 18.94
CA ALA A 174 -9.53 -9.01 19.95
C ALA A 174 -8.06 -9.47 19.75
N ALA A 175 -7.74 -10.01 18.55
CA ALA A 175 -6.39 -10.47 18.25
C ALA A 175 -5.40 -9.32 18.27
N SER A 176 -4.32 -9.44 19.04
CA SER A 176 -3.32 -8.39 19.14
C SER A 176 -2.44 -8.33 17.88
N ARG A 177 -1.89 -7.13 17.57
CA ARG A 177 -0.86 -6.93 16.56
C ARG A 177 0.27 -7.98 16.66
N ARG A 178 0.69 -8.30 17.89
CA ARG A 178 1.75 -9.30 18.14
C ARG A 178 1.31 -10.70 17.69
N ALA A 179 0.10 -11.11 18.01
CA ALA A 179 -0.43 -12.43 17.63
C ALA A 179 -0.58 -12.53 16.10
N ALA A 180 -1.14 -11.52 15.44
CA ALA A 180 -1.28 -11.47 13.98
C ALA A 180 0.08 -11.53 13.27
N THR A 181 1.07 -10.75 13.74
CA THR A 181 2.43 -10.77 13.21
C THR A 181 3.09 -12.15 13.38
N ALA A 182 2.94 -12.79 14.56
CA ALA A 182 3.52 -14.10 14.82
C ALA A 182 2.87 -15.20 13.95
N ALA A 183 1.55 -15.18 13.82
CA ALA A 183 0.82 -16.13 12.98
C ALA A 183 1.29 -16.05 11.51
N LEU A 184 1.37 -14.84 10.95
CA LEU A 184 1.84 -14.63 9.58
C LEU A 184 3.30 -15.06 9.41
N ALA A 185 4.18 -14.74 10.36
CA ALA A 185 5.60 -15.15 10.31
C ALA A 185 5.75 -16.68 10.31
N THR A 186 4.95 -17.37 11.11
CA THR A 186 4.93 -18.86 11.14
C THR A 186 4.47 -19.41 9.80
N LEU A 187 3.39 -18.86 9.20
CA LEU A 187 2.92 -19.29 7.87
C LEU A 187 3.98 -19.09 6.78
N ILE A 188 4.69 -17.96 6.80
CA ILE A 188 5.77 -17.72 5.84
C ILE A 188 6.88 -18.76 6.00
N GLN A 189 7.33 -19.02 7.23
CA GLN A 189 8.40 -20.00 7.47
C GLN A 189 7.99 -21.40 7.04
N CYS A 190 6.79 -21.86 7.42
CA CYS A 190 6.27 -23.15 7.00
C CYS A 190 6.07 -23.26 5.48
N GLY A 191 5.54 -22.21 4.86
CA GLY A 191 5.26 -22.19 3.41
C GLY A 191 6.51 -22.23 2.54
N VAL A 192 7.65 -21.72 3.04
CA VAL A 192 8.93 -21.73 2.34
C VAL A 192 9.72 -23.03 2.59
N ALA A 193 9.74 -23.50 3.85
CA ALA A 193 10.48 -24.69 4.27
C ALA A 193 9.84 -26.01 3.76
N ALA A 194 8.55 -26.02 3.41
CA ALA A 194 7.88 -27.21 2.90
C ALA A 194 8.45 -27.60 1.53
N GLY A 195 9.44 -28.49 1.52
CA GLY A 195 9.94 -29.14 0.33
C GLY A 195 8.82 -29.94 -0.34
N THR A 196 8.70 -29.84 -1.66
CA THR A 196 7.94 -30.82 -2.45
C THR A 196 8.67 -32.14 -2.35
N LYS A 197 8.04 -33.13 -1.70
CA LYS A 197 8.42 -34.53 -1.93
C LYS A 197 8.12 -34.91 -3.37
#